data_8f9effd78e53ad500cb2ed6b8e2e0045
#
_entry.id   8f9effd78e53ad500cb2ed6b8e2e0045
#
_cell.length_a   1.000
_cell.length_b   1.000
_cell.length_c   1.000
_cell.angle_alpha   90.00
_cell.angle_beta   90.00
_cell.angle_gamma   90.00
#
_symmetry.space_group_name_H-M   'P 1'
#
loop_
_entity.id
_entity.type
_entity.pdbx_description
1 polymer ?
#
loop_
_entity_poly.entity_id
_entity_poly.type
_entity_poly.pdbx_seq_one_letter_code
_entity_poly.pdbx_strand_id
1 'polypeptide(L)' 'MPIPITKAVYEGLEAVRLSGAANMLDRPRVIQILDQMGLDEVAEWVRDHRTEYSHGIFQGFQAVEEPQSGKDGDA' A
#
# COMPACT_ATOMS: atom_id res chain seq x y z
N MET A 1 -15.37 -2.09 5.40
CA MET A 1 -14.33 -3.02 5.87
C MET A 1 -12.97 -2.57 5.40
N PRO A 2 -11.99 -2.52 6.28
CA PRO A 2 -10.64 -2.13 5.84
C PRO A 2 -10.08 -3.14 4.85
N ILE A 3 -9.24 -2.65 3.96
CA ILE A 3 -8.63 -3.50 2.95
C ILE A 3 -7.34 -4.09 3.54
N PRO A 4 -7.18 -5.41 3.56
CA PRO A 4 -5.97 -6.03 4.12
C PRO A 4 -4.80 -5.87 3.16
N ILE A 5 -3.67 -5.43 3.69
CA ILE A 5 -2.44 -5.27 2.91
C ILE A 5 -1.27 -5.71 3.77
N THR A 6 -0.14 -5.96 3.14
CA THR A 6 1.04 -6.34 3.91
C THR A 6 1.52 -5.16 4.74
N LYS A 7 2.26 -5.47 5.77
CA LYS A 7 2.80 -4.43 6.65
C LYS A 7 3.70 -3.47 5.86
N ALA A 8 4.50 -3.99 4.95
CA ALA A 8 5.39 -3.15 4.15
C ALA A 8 4.60 -2.14 3.33
N VAL A 9 3.52 -2.58 2.69
CA VAL A 9 2.68 -1.69 1.91
C VAL A 9 2.01 -0.67 2.81
N TYR A 10 1.50 -1.12 3.95
CA TYR A 10 0.85 -0.22 4.89
C TYR A 10 1.81 0.89 5.34
N GLU A 11 3.02 0.53 5.73
CA GLU A 11 4.00 1.50 6.20
C GLU A 11 4.41 2.47 5.09
N GLY A 12 4.53 1.97 3.86
CA GLY A 12 4.86 2.84 2.74
C GLY A 12 3.76 3.85 2.47
N LEU A 13 2.51 3.41 2.48
CA LEU A 13 1.40 4.33 2.25
C LEU A 13 1.27 5.33 3.39
N GLU A 14 1.52 4.92 4.63
CA GLU A 14 1.51 5.84 5.75
C GLU A 14 2.60 6.89 5.61
N ALA A 15 3.77 6.50 5.13
CA ALA A 15 4.86 7.43 4.94
C ALA A 15 4.47 8.52 3.95
N VAL A 16 3.81 8.14 2.85
CA VAL A 16 3.35 9.12 1.87
C VAL A 16 2.30 10.02 2.46
N ARG A 17 1.34 9.44 3.19
CA ARG A 17 0.27 10.22 3.79
C ARG A 17 0.81 11.24 4.78
N LEU A 18 1.73 10.81 5.63
CA LEU A 18 2.30 11.69 6.66
C LEU A 18 3.21 12.75 6.07
N SER A 19 3.79 12.50 4.90
CA SER A 19 4.67 13.50 4.26
C SER A 19 3.89 14.70 3.76
N GLY A 20 2.60 14.52 3.50
CA GLY A 20 1.78 15.59 2.94
C GLY A 20 2.15 15.97 1.53
N ALA A 21 2.95 15.15 0.85
CA ALA A 21 3.47 15.49 -0.46
C ALA A 21 2.45 15.30 -1.58
N ALA A 22 1.38 14.56 -1.32
CA ALA A 22 0.37 14.31 -2.35
C ALA A 22 -0.97 14.02 -1.71
N ASN A 23 -2.02 14.26 -2.49
CA ASN A 23 -3.34 13.81 -2.14
C ASN A 23 -3.38 12.29 -2.36
N MET A 24 -3.79 11.54 -1.37
CA MET A 24 -3.81 10.08 -1.48
C MET A 24 -4.75 9.58 -2.57
N LEU A 25 -5.68 10.41 -3.01
CA LEU A 25 -6.55 10.04 -4.14
C LEU A 25 -5.85 10.20 -5.49
N ASP A 26 -4.72 10.88 -5.52
CA ASP A 26 -3.95 11.05 -6.74
C ASP A 26 -2.98 9.89 -6.88
N ARG A 27 -3.49 8.75 -7.33
CA ARG A 27 -2.71 7.52 -7.40
C ARG A 27 -1.43 7.65 -8.21
N PRO A 28 -1.43 8.26 -9.40
CA PRO A 28 -0.16 8.41 -10.13
C PRO A 28 0.90 9.18 -9.35
N ARG A 29 0.46 10.22 -8.62
CA ARG A 29 1.41 11.01 -7.84
C ARG A 29 1.93 10.20 -6.65
N VAL A 30 1.06 9.42 -6.01
CA VAL A 30 1.47 8.56 -4.91
C VAL A 30 2.51 7.57 -5.38
N ILE A 31 2.30 6.96 -6.54
CA ILE A 31 3.28 6.02 -7.11
C ILE A 31 4.61 6.71 -7.34
N GLN A 32 4.58 7.91 -7.88
CA GLN A 32 5.81 8.66 -8.15
C GLN A 32 6.57 8.95 -6.87
N ILE A 33 5.86 9.34 -5.82
CA ILE A 33 6.51 9.62 -4.54
C ILE A 33 7.10 8.35 -3.94
N LEU A 34 6.38 7.24 -4.03
CA LEU A 34 6.90 5.97 -3.54
C LEU A 34 8.18 5.58 -4.27
N ASP A 35 8.20 5.79 -5.58
CA ASP A 35 9.41 5.51 -6.35
C ASP A 35 10.56 6.39 -5.88
N GLN A 36 10.30 7.66 -5.61
CA GLN A 36 11.33 8.58 -5.14
C GLN A 36 11.86 8.20 -3.75
N MET A 37 11.02 7.57 -2.95
CA MET A 37 11.42 7.09 -1.63
C MET A 37 12.16 5.76 -1.69
N GLY A 38 12.26 5.16 -2.87
CA GLY A 38 12.86 3.85 -3.02
C GLY A 38 11.97 2.72 -2.57
N LEU A 39 10.68 2.97 -2.43
CA LEU A 39 9.72 1.96 -2.00
C LEU A 39 9.08 1.31 -3.20
N ASP A 40 9.90 0.61 -3.99
CA ASP A 40 9.47 0.07 -5.28
C ASP A 40 8.37 -0.96 -5.14
N GLU A 41 8.45 -1.79 -4.11
CA GLU A 41 7.44 -2.82 -3.89
C GLU A 41 6.08 -2.20 -3.61
N VAL A 42 6.06 -1.13 -2.82
CA VAL A 42 4.82 -0.45 -2.49
C VAL A 42 4.27 0.26 -3.72
N ALA A 43 5.14 0.90 -4.50
CA ALA A 43 4.73 1.56 -5.73
C ALA A 43 4.10 0.56 -6.69
N GLU A 44 4.71 -0.61 -6.81
CA GLU A 44 4.19 -1.66 -7.67
C GLU A 44 2.83 -2.14 -7.19
N TRP A 45 2.67 -2.31 -5.89
CA TRP A 45 1.39 -2.72 -5.35
C TRP A 45 0.30 -1.71 -5.70
N VAL A 46 0.57 -0.42 -5.53
CA VAL A 46 -0.41 0.62 -5.83
C VAL A 46 -0.75 0.61 -7.32
N ARG A 47 0.25 0.39 -8.17
CA ARG A 47 0.04 0.34 -9.61
C ARG A 47 -0.85 -0.83 -10.01
N ASP A 48 -0.65 -1.98 -9.38
CA ASP A 48 -1.30 -3.22 -9.79
C ASP A 48 -2.63 -3.46 -9.07
N HIS A 49 -2.88 -2.79 -7.95
CA HIS A 49 -4.08 -3.03 -7.15
C HIS A 49 -4.94 -1.79 -7.10
N ARG A 50 -5.31 -1.31 -8.27
CA ARG A 50 -6.03 -0.06 -8.41
C ARG A 50 -7.33 -0.03 -7.64
N THR A 51 -8.12 -1.11 -7.75
CA THR A 51 -9.41 -1.18 -7.09
C THR A 51 -9.27 -1.25 -5.58
N GLU A 52 -8.36 -2.10 -5.11
CA GLU A 52 -8.12 -2.22 -3.67
C GLU A 52 -7.60 -0.90 -3.10
N TYR A 53 -6.75 -0.23 -3.84
CA TYR A 53 -6.24 1.05 -3.38
C TYR A 53 -7.37 2.07 -3.21
N SER A 54 -8.23 2.17 -4.21
CA SER A 54 -9.35 3.10 -4.15
C SER A 54 -10.27 2.79 -2.99
N HIS A 55 -10.60 1.52 -2.80
CA HIS A 55 -11.46 1.12 -1.69
C HIS A 55 -10.79 1.42 -0.35
N GLY A 56 -9.48 1.19 -0.25
CA GLY A 56 -8.76 1.45 0.98
C GLY A 56 -8.71 2.92 1.36
N ILE A 57 -8.67 3.81 0.38
CA ILE A 57 -8.69 5.23 0.67
C ILE A 57 -9.99 5.61 1.39
N PHE A 58 -11.11 5.00 1.01
CA PHE A 58 -12.40 5.31 1.61
C PHE A 58 -12.71 4.48 2.84
N GLN A 59 -12.26 3.23 2.88
CA GLN A 59 -12.60 2.32 3.97
C GLN A 59 -11.46 2.09 4.94
N GLY A 60 -10.25 2.52 4.58
CA GLY A 60 -9.07 2.30 5.40
C GLY A 60 -8.31 1.07 4.97
N PHE A 61 -7.06 0.99 5.38
CA PHE A 61 -6.22 -0.16 5.14
C PHE A 61 -5.91 -0.84 6.47
N GLN A 62 -5.69 -2.15 6.42
CA GLN A 62 -5.35 -2.90 7.61
C GLN A 62 -4.06 -3.67 7.33
N ALA A 63 -3.05 -3.45 8.18
CA ALA A 63 -1.79 -4.18 8.03
C ALA A 63 -1.98 -5.59 8.55
N VAL A 64 -1.60 -6.59 7.73
CA VAL A 64 -1.71 -7.97 8.13
C VAL A 64 -0.36 -8.64 7.93
N GLU A 65 -0.18 -9.77 8.60
CA GLU A 65 1.04 -10.55 8.46
C GLU A 65 1.19 -11.02 7.03
N GLU A 66 2.44 -11.23 6.62
CA GLU A 66 2.69 -11.72 5.28
C GLU A 66 1.94 -13.02 5.07
N PRO A 67 1.13 -13.05 4.03
CA PRO A 67 0.29 -14.22 3.82
C PRO A 67 1.06 -15.44 3.48
N GLN A 68 2.21 -15.28 2.96
CA GLN A 68 2.96 -16.39 2.60
C GLN A 68 3.36 -17.14 3.75
N SER A 69 3.06 -16.56 4.71
CA SER A 69 3.12 -17.41 5.70
C SER A 69 2.28 -18.52 5.35
N GLY A 70 1.85 -18.30 4.57
CA GLY A 70 1.33 -19.34 4.13
C GLY A 70 2.26 -20.32 3.84
N LYS A 71 2.73 -19.99 4.13
CA LYS A 71 3.24 -20.48 3.83
C LYS A 71 3.32 -21.44 4.14
N ASP A 72 3.02 -21.25 4.22
CA ASP A 72 3.06 -21.88 4.38
C ASP A 72 2.95 -22.78 4.56
N GLY A 73 2.91 -22.79 4.48
CA GLY A 73 2.80 -23.34 4.52
C GLY A 73 3.01 -24.25 4.78
N ASP A 74 3.47 -24.17 4.94
CA ASP A 74 3.76 -24.75 5.06
C ASP A 74 3.65 -25.50 5.65
N ALA A 75 3.53 -25.22 5.94
CA ALA A 75 3.43 -25.65 6.34
C ALA A 75 3.45 -26.42 6.51
#